data_dd492ee018e6b6a31dc7677c1650a20b
#
_entry.id   dd492ee018e6b6a31dc7677c1650a20b
#
_cell.length_a   1.000
_cell.length_b   1.000
_cell.length_c   1.000
_cell.angle_alpha   90.00
_cell.angle_beta   90.00
_cell.angle_gamma   90.00
#
_symmetry.space_group_name_H-M   'P 1'
#
loop_
_entity.id
_entity.type
_entity.pdbx_description
1 polymer ?
#
loop_
_entity_poly.entity_id
_entity_poly.type
_entity_poly.pdbx_seq_one_letter_code
_entity_poly.pdbx_strand_id
1 'polypeptide(L)'
;MAGQLTGKWMTGDRAFVEMIYPKMEGLMRLFQSQLDEHGFILGREQDWVFVDWSDIDKEGAVCAEQILLLKCYQTMAYCARLLGKDASGYERDYEKLCKAVMEYFWCEEKGAFIDSFQSGKKHVTRHANIFAILFDLVEEEKVQSIIEHVLLNPEITQITTPYFKFFELDVWGKTGHLDKVYESLKSYWGGMLERGAVTFWEEFDPSQDEAQQYGMYGDPFGKSLCHAWAQVPFISLEDISWKYSL
;
A
#
# COMPACT_ATOMS: atom_id res chain seq x y z
N MET A 1 -7.77 9.31 10.87
CA MET A 1 -8.25 10.05 9.68
C MET A 1 -7.09 10.78 9.05
N ALA A 2 -6.05 10.06 9.01
CA ALA A 2 -4.81 10.62 8.72
C ALA A 2 -4.41 10.38 7.32
N GLY A 3 -3.93 10.77 6.54
CA GLY A 3 -3.16 10.68 5.41
C GLY A 3 -3.89 11.14 4.29
N GLN A 4 -3.92 12.04 3.99
CA GLN A 4 -3.23 12.88 3.61
C GLN A 4 -3.24 13.29 2.19
N LEU A 5 -3.67 14.27 2.04
CA LEU A 5 -3.23 15.17 0.98
C LEU A 5 -1.95 15.79 1.53
N THR A 6 -0.84 15.08 1.38
CA THR A 6 0.43 15.51 1.95
C THR A 6 0.73 16.98 1.63
N GLY A 7 0.47 17.42 0.40
CA GLY A 7 0.64 18.82 0.03
C GLY A 7 -0.17 19.80 0.87
N LYS A 8 -1.43 19.49 1.16
CA LYS A 8 -2.25 20.37 2.02
C LYS A 8 -1.82 20.30 3.47
N TRP A 9 -1.51 19.10 3.98
CA TRP A 9 -1.08 18.94 5.37
C TRP A 9 0.25 19.64 5.64
N MET A 10 1.18 19.53 4.70
CA MET A 10 2.50 20.14 4.81
C MET A 10 2.46 21.67 4.59
N THR A 11 1.64 22.15 3.69
CA THR A 11 1.65 23.55 3.26
C THR A 11 0.37 24.32 3.55
N GLY A 12 -0.76 23.62 3.79
CA GLY A 12 -2.08 24.24 3.92
C GLY A 12 -2.64 24.82 2.61
N ASP A 13 -2.01 24.53 1.48
CA ASP A 13 -2.30 25.18 0.19
C ASP A 13 -3.61 24.68 -0.43
N ARG A 14 -4.70 25.37 -0.09
CA ARG A 14 -6.01 25.14 -0.69
C ARG A 14 -6.05 25.47 -2.18
N ALA A 15 -5.31 26.49 -2.61
CA ALA A 15 -5.30 26.92 -4.01
C ALA A 15 -4.70 25.82 -4.90
N PHE A 16 -3.67 25.13 -4.42
CA PHE A 16 -3.13 23.96 -5.11
C PHE A 16 -4.20 22.85 -5.27
N VAL A 17 -4.95 22.54 -4.22
CA VAL A 17 -6.03 21.53 -4.30
C VAL A 17 -7.09 21.95 -5.31
N GLU A 18 -7.51 23.22 -5.30
CA GLU A 18 -8.48 23.76 -6.27
C GLU A 18 -7.98 23.62 -7.71
N MET A 19 -6.70 23.88 -7.95
CA MET A 19 -6.07 23.77 -9.27
C MET A 19 -6.03 22.32 -9.79
N ILE A 20 -5.71 21.34 -8.93
CA ILE A 20 -5.55 19.94 -9.35
C ILE A 20 -6.86 19.15 -9.34
N TYR A 21 -7.86 19.56 -8.59
CA TYR A 21 -9.11 18.82 -8.39
C TYR A 21 -9.81 18.43 -9.70
N PRO A 22 -9.92 19.27 -10.74
CA PRO A 22 -10.51 18.85 -12.03
C PRO A 22 -9.75 17.71 -12.71
N LYS A 23 -8.41 17.65 -12.54
CA LYS A 23 -7.59 16.55 -13.05
C LYS A 23 -7.85 15.25 -12.27
N MET A 24 -7.98 15.37 -10.95
CA MET A 24 -8.35 14.23 -10.09
C MET A 24 -9.74 13.69 -10.47
N GLU A 25 -10.73 14.56 -10.69
CA GLU A 25 -12.06 14.14 -11.18
C GLU A 25 -11.96 13.43 -12.55
N GLY A 26 -11.09 13.90 -13.45
CA GLY A 26 -10.84 13.24 -14.73
C GLY A 26 -10.29 11.84 -14.56
N LEU A 27 -9.33 11.66 -13.66
CA LEU A 27 -8.77 10.34 -13.33
C LEU A 27 -9.81 9.41 -12.69
N MET A 28 -10.61 9.93 -11.75
CA MET A 28 -11.69 9.13 -11.15
C MET A 28 -12.72 8.67 -12.18
N ARG A 29 -13.11 9.52 -13.14
CA ARG A 29 -13.99 9.11 -14.24
C ARG A 29 -13.37 8.00 -15.10
N LEU A 30 -12.06 8.03 -15.33
CA LEU A 30 -11.36 6.93 -16.02
C LEU A 30 -11.48 5.62 -15.23
N PHE A 31 -11.17 5.62 -13.94
CA PHE A 31 -11.32 4.42 -13.11
C PHE A 31 -12.77 3.92 -13.07
N GLN A 32 -13.73 4.83 -12.85
CA GLN A 32 -15.14 4.48 -12.84
C GLN A 32 -15.63 3.87 -14.15
N SER A 33 -15.03 4.23 -15.29
CA SER A 33 -15.37 3.63 -16.59
C SER A 33 -14.81 2.21 -16.78
N GLN A 34 -13.96 1.73 -15.88
CA GLN A 34 -13.34 0.40 -15.93
C GLN A 34 -13.88 -0.56 -14.87
N LEU A 35 -14.86 -0.11 -14.08
CA LEU A 35 -15.44 -0.94 -13.03
C LEU A 35 -16.30 -2.05 -13.63
N ASP A 36 -16.20 -3.23 -13.03
CA ASP A 36 -17.09 -4.36 -13.30
C ASP A 36 -18.45 -4.22 -12.58
N GLU A 37 -19.26 -5.27 -12.65
CA GLU A 37 -20.58 -5.34 -12.02
C GLU A 37 -20.53 -5.30 -10.48
N HIS A 38 -19.41 -5.67 -9.88
CA HIS A 38 -19.17 -5.59 -8.42
C HIS A 38 -18.62 -4.23 -8.00
N GLY A 39 -18.22 -3.40 -8.95
CA GLY A 39 -17.58 -2.10 -8.71
C GLY A 39 -16.06 -2.21 -8.54
N PHE A 40 -15.43 -3.28 -9.01
CA PHE A 40 -14.00 -3.49 -8.98
C PHE A 40 -13.31 -3.02 -10.26
N ILE A 41 -12.12 -2.45 -10.14
CA ILE A 41 -11.23 -2.26 -11.28
C ILE A 41 -10.67 -3.62 -11.68
N LEU A 42 -10.84 -3.97 -12.95
CA LEU A 42 -10.18 -5.12 -13.56
C LEU A 42 -9.02 -4.62 -14.42
N GLY A 43 -7.86 -5.26 -14.28
CA GLY A 43 -6.76 -5.06 -15.21
C GLY A 43 -7.17 -5.43 -16.63
N ARG A 44 -6.94 -4.54 -17.60
CA ARG A 44 -7.12 -4.86 -19.02
C ARG A 44 -5.86 -5.52 -19.54
N GLU A 45 -5.98 -6.34 -20.61
CA GLU A 45 -4.82 -7.05 -21.20
C GLU A 45 -3.64 -6.12 -21.54
N GLN A 46 -3.95 -4.88 -21.95
CA GLN A 46 -2.94 -3.88 -22.27
C GLN A 46 -2.41 -3.10 -21.04
N ASP A 47 -3.02 -3.28 -19.87
CA ASP A 47 -2.61 -2.58 -18.66
C ASP A 47 -1.59 -3.40 -17.90
N TRP A 48 -0.59 -2.74 -17.37
CA TRP A 48 0.34 -3.35 -16.46
C TRP A 48 -0.13 -3.14 -15.01
N VAL A 49 -0.76 -4.16 -14.44
CA VAL A 49 -1.16 -4.15 -13.04
C VAL A 49 0.08 -4.26 -12.17
N PHE A 50 0.46 -3.15 -11.56
CA PHE A 50 1.62 -3.07 -10.69
C PHE A 50 1.23 -2.55 -9.31
N VAL A 51 1.45 -3.37 -8.29
CA VAL A 51 1.34 -2.98 -6.87
C VAL A 51 2.72 -2.91 -6.26
N ASP A 52 3.53 -3.94 -6.48
CA ASP A 52 4.89 -4.07 -6.00
C ASP A 52 5.62 -5.19 -6.77
N TRP A 53 6.95 -5.29 -6.62
CA TRP A 53 7.73 -6.45 -7.02
C TRP A 53 7.53 -7.58 -6.01
N SER A 54 6.45 -8.32 -6.16
CA SER A 54 6.08 -9.41 -5.26
C SER A 54 5.18 -10.41 -5.97
N ASP A 55 5.09 -11.61 -5.41
CA ASP A 55 4.24 -12.70 -5.92
C ASP A 55 2.76 -12.50 -5.53
N ILE A 56 2.19 -11.40 -6.00
CA ILE A 56 0.76 -11.10 -5.83
C ILE A 56 -0.04 -11.85 -6.88
N ASP A 57 -1.09 -12.55 -6.46
CA ASP A 57 -2.06 -13.13 -7.40
C ASP A 57 -2.88 -12.01 -8.06
N LYS A 58 -2.63 -11.81 -9.36
CA LYS A 58 -3.22 -10.72 -10.15
C LYS A 58 -4.31 -11.19 -11.11
N GLU A 59 -4.91 -12.34 -10.87
CA GLU A 59 -6.00 -12.84 -11.70
C GLU A 59 -7.29 -12.07 -11.40
N GLY A 60 -7.82 -11.34 -12.39
CA GLY A 60 -9.04 -10.54 -12.26
C GLY A 60 -8.87 -9.27 -11.40
N ALA A 61 -9.74 -9.07 -10.43
CA ALA A 61 -9.64 -7.95 -9.49
C ALA A 61 -8.57 -8.22 -8.43
N VAL A 62 -7.65 -7.28 -8.26
CA VAL A 62 -6.57 -7.36 -7.27
C VAL A 62 -6.97 -6.57 -6.02
N CYS A 63 -7.02 -7.24 -4.87
CA CYS A 63 -7.50 -6.66 -3.62
C CYS A 63 -6.79 -5.34 -3.24
N ALA A 64 -5.46 -5.31 -3.32
CA ALA A 64 -4.68 -4.11 -2.99
C ALA A 64 -5.08 -2.90 -3.86
N GLU A 65 -5.40 -3.11 -5.14
CA GLU A 65 -5.89 -2.04 -6.03
C GLU A 65 -7.27 -1.54 -5.62
N GLN A 66 -8.15 -2.45 -5.20
CA GLN A 66 -9.49 -2.06 -4.76
C GLN A 66 -9.42 -1.23 -3.47
N ILE A 67 -8.51 -1.58 -2.55
CA ILE A 67 -8.31 -0.81 -1.33
C ILE A 67 -7.68 0.56 -1.64
N LEU A 68 -6.80 0.66 -2.64
CA LEU A 68 -6.31 1.95 -3.14
C LEU A 68 -7.44 2.78 -3.76
N LEU A 69 -8.36 2.16 -4.50
CA LEU A 69 -9.54 2.85 -5.04
C LEU A 69 -10.44 3.39 -3.92
N LEU A 70 -10.65 2.62 -2.83
CA LEU A 70 -11.33 3.11 -1.63
C LEU A 70 -10.66 4.39 -1.10
N LYS A 71 -9.32 4.40 -1.03
CA LYS A 71 -8.56 5.58 -0.61
C LYS A 71 -8.72 6.75 -1.56
N CYS A 72 -8.83 6.49 -2.86
CA CYS A 72 -9.14 7.53 -3.85
C CYS A 72 -10.53 8.15 -3.61
N TYR A 73 -11.58 7.35 -3.40
CA TYR A 73 -12.92 7.86 -3.08
C TYR A 73 -12.91 8.70 -1.80
N GLN A 74 -12.27 8.22 -0.75
CA GLN A 74 -12.15 8.94 0.52
C GLN A 74 -11.44 10.29 0.33
N THR A 75 -10.37 10.30 -0.47
CA THR A 75 -9.60 11.50 -0.79
C THR A 75 -10.43 12.49 -1.62
N MET A 76 -11.18 12.01 -2.60
CA MET A 76 -12.05 12.85 -3.43
C MET A 76 -13.18 13.47 -2.61
N ALA A 77 -13.81 12.69 -1.72
CA ALA A 77 -14.84 13.20 -0.82
C ALA A 77 -14.28 14.29 0.11
N TYR A 78 -13.09 14.08 0.65
CA TYR A 78 -12.40 15.10 1.46
C TYR A 78 -12.11 16.38 0.67
N CYS A 79 -11.56 16.26 -0.54
CA CYS A 79 -11.26 17.41 -1.40
C CYS A 79 -12.53 18.16 -1.82
N ALA A 80 -13.60 17.45 -2.17
CA ALA A 80 -14.88 18.04 -2.51
C ALA A 80 -15.39 18.88 -1.35
N ARG A 81 -15.45 18.35 -0.14
CA ARG A 81 -15.86 19.10 1.07
C ARG A 81 -14.98 20.31 1.34
N LEU A 82 -13.65 20.16 1.19
CA LEU A 82 -12.71 21.26 1.34
C LEU A 82 -12.99 22.43 0.39
N LEU A 83 -13.43 22.11 -0.84
CA LEU A 83 -13.73 23.08 -1.88
C LEU A 83 -15.19 23.57 -1.86
N GLY A 84 -16.01 23.10 -0.93
CA GLY A 84 -17.45 23.41 -0.85
C GLY A 84 -18.29 22.74 -1.94
N LYS A 85 -17.80 21.63 -2.51
CA LYS A 85 -18.48 20.83 -3.53
C LYS A 85 -19.22 19.64 -2.90
N ASP A 86 -20.18 19.08 -3.63
CA ASP A 86 -20.88 17.86 -3.21
C ASP A 86 -19.94 16.64 -3.19
N ALA A 87 -19.85 15.98 -2.05
CA ALA A 87 -19.04 14.79 -1.81
C ALA A 87 -19.86 13.50 -1.86
N SER A 88 -21.20 13.60 -1.86
CA SER A 88 -22.11 12.45 -1.62
C SER A 88 -21.96 11.32 -2.63
N GLY A 89 -21.54 11.62 -3.87
CA GLY A 89 -21.26 10.61 -4.89
C GLY A 89 -20.09 9.72 -4.47
N TYR A 90 -18.97 10.31 -4.09
CA TYR A 90 -17.78 9.59 -3.67
C TYR A 90 -17.99 8.81 -2.37
N GLU A 91 -18.77 9.37 -1.44
CA GLU A 91 -19.12 8.69 -0.18
C GLU A 91 -19.95 7.44 -0.43
N ARG A 92 -20.97 7.50 -1.30
CA ARG A 92 -21.74 6.32 -1.69
C ARG A 92 -20.91 5.27 -2.40
N ASP A 93 -20.02 5.67 -3.30
CA ASP A 93 -19.15 4.75 -4.04
C ASP A 93 -18.14 4.08 -3.09
N TYR A 94 -17.61 4.84 -2.13
CA TYR A 94 -16.78 4.31 -1.04
C TYR A 94 -17.52 3.23 -0.24
N GLU A 95 -18.73 3.51 0.25
CA GLU A 95 -19.50 2.57 1.05
C GLU A 95 -19.84 1.27 0.30
N LYS A 96 -20.19 1.38 -0.99
CA LYS A 96 -20.45 0.22 -1.83
C LYS A 96 -19.21 -0.64 -2.02
N LEU A 97 -18.10 -0.01 -2.39
CA LEU A 97 -16.84 -0.72 -2.61
C LEU A 97 -16.31 -1.34 -1.31
N CYS A 98 -16.46 -0.65 -0.17
CA CYS A 98 -16.09 -1.17 1.14
C CYS A 98 -16.79 -2.51 1.43
N LYS A 99 -18.11 -2.57 1.21
CA LYS A 99 -18.89 -3.79 1.40
C LYS A 99 -18.43 -4.90 0.45
N ALA A 100 -18.22 -4.57 -0.81
CA ALA A 100 -17.78 -5.56 -1.81
C ALA A 100 -16.36 -6.08 -1.47
N VAL A 101 -15.42 -5.22 -1.09
CA VAL A 101 -14.07 -5.66 -0.69
C VAL A 101 -14.13 -6.61 0.51
N MET A 102 -14.94 -6.30 1.51
CA MET A 102 -15.11 -7.20 2.66
C MET A 102 -15.76 -8.53 2.28
N GLU A 103 -16.76 -8.52 1.39
CA GLU A 103 -17.49 -9.71 0.97
C GLU A 103 -16.64 -10.67 0.13
N TYR A 104 -15.88 -10.13 -0.82
CA TYR A 104 -15.18 -10.94 -1.82
C TYR A 104 -13.73 -11.28 -1.46
N PHE A 105 -13.05 -10.43 -0.66
CA PHE A 105 -11.61 -10.61 -0.39
C PHE A 105 -11.29 -10.99 1.05
N TRP A 106 -12.14 -10.69 2.03
CA TRP A 106 -11.88 -11.16 3.39
C TRP A 106 -12.10 -12.66 3.49
N CYS A 107 -11.07 -13.39 3.88
CA CYS A 107 -11.10 -14.85 4.04
C CYS A 107 -11.03 -15.21 5.54
N GLU A 108 -12.16 -15.61 6.12
CA GLU A 108 -12.22 -15.99 7.55
C GLU A 108 -11.27 -17.14 7.89
N GLU A 109 -11.10 -18.11 6.97
CA GLU A 109 -10.17 -19.24 7.15
C GLU A 109 -8.71 -18.79 7.27
N LYS A 110 -8.33 -17.72 6.58
CA LYS A 110 -6.99 -17.14 6.58
C LYS A 110 -6.82 -16.04 7.63
N GLY A 111 -7.92 -15.51 8.17
CA GLY A 111 -7.91 -14.34 9.02
C GLY A 111 -7.34 -13.07 8.34
N ALA A 112 -7.46 -12.96 7.02
CA ALA A 112 -6.79 -12.00 6.18
C ALA A 112 -7.52 -11.73 4.86
N PHE A 113 -7.15 -10.65 4.18
CA PHE A 113 -7.53 -10.42 2.79
C PHE A 113 -6.67 -11.27 1.85
N ILE A 114 -7.34 -11.95 0.90
CA ILE A 114 -6.71 -12.64 -0.22
C ILE A 114 -6.44 -11.68 -1.36
N ASP A 115 -5.44 -11.99 -2.20
CA ASP A 115 -5.04 -11.11 -3.31
C ASP A 115 -6.08 -11.04 -4.42
N SER A 116 -6.66 -12.19 -4.79
CA SER A 116 -7.73 -12.33 -5.77
C SER A 116 -8.72 -13.41 -5.34
N PHE A 117 -10.02 -13.14 -5.56
CA PHE A 117 -11.07 -14.15 -5.35
C PHE A 117 -11.36 -14.97 -6.62
N GLN A 118 -11.08 -14.42 -7.79
CA GLN A 118 -11.40 -15.04 -9.08
C GLN A 118 -10.47 -16.22 -9.40
N SER A 119 -9.24 -16.20 -8.92
CA SER A 119 -8.30 -17.31 -9.10
C SER A 119 -8.67 -18.58 -8.31
N GLY A 120 -9.45 -18.44 -7.25
CA GLY A 120 -9.77 -19.53 -6.33
C GLY A 120 -8.60 -20.01 -5.44
N LYS A 121 -7.40 -19.46 -5.60
CA LYS A 121 -6.20 -19.90 -4.87
C LYS A 121 -6.19 -19.49 -3.40
N LYS A 122 -6.98 -18.49 -3.01
CA LYS A 122 -6.93 -17.85 -1.68
C LYS A 122 -5.51 -17.45 -1.27
N HIS A 123 -4.74 -16.95 -2.24
CA HIS A 123 -3.38 -16.49 -2.00
C HIS A 123 -3.39 -15.22 -1.15
N VAL A 124 -2.47 -15.11 -0.20
CA VAL A 124 -2.37 -13.98 0.72
C VAL A 124 -0.98 -13.38 0.63
N THR A 125 -0.91 -12.09 0.33
CA THR A 125 0.30 -11.29 0.50
C THR A 125 0.11 -10.20 1.55
N ARG A 126 1.19 -9.52 1.91
CA ARG A 126 1.15 -8.42 2.89
C ARG A 126 0.44 -7.18 2.37
N HIS A 127 0.43 -6.96 1.05
CA HIS A 127 0.09 -5.69 0.40
C HIS A 127 -1.33 -5.19 0.69
N ALA A 128 -2.35 -5.99 0.37
CA ALA A 128 -3.75 -5.65 0.65
C ALA A 128 -4.00 -5.49 2.15
N ASN A 129 -3.41 -6.35 2.95
CA ASN A 129 -3.55 -6.39 4.40
C ASN A 129 -2.93 -5.16 5.09
N ILE A 130 -1.77 -4.71 4.63
CA ILE A 130 -1.12 -3.47 5.05
C ILE A 130 -2.03 -2.27 4.74
N PHE A 131 -2.53 -2.15 3.51
CA PHE A 131 -3.42 -1.06 3.13
C PHE A 131 -4.73 -1.07 3.91
N ALA A 132 -5.30 -2.25 4.21
CA ALA A 132 -6.52 -2.35 5.00
C ALA A 132 -6.36 -1.76 6.41
N ILE A 133 -5.22 -2.00 7.06
CA ILE A 133 -4.89 -1.39 8.37
C ILE A 133 -4.63 0.11 8.23
N LEU A 134 -3.82 0.52 7.24
CA LEU A 134 -3.44 1.93 7.10
C LEU A 134 -4.60 2.85 6.77
N PHE A 135 -5.58 2.35 6.02
CA PHE A 135 -6.72 3.15 5.56
C PHE A 135 -7.97 2.96 6.43
N ASP A 136 -7.84 2.34 7.61
CA ASP A 136 -8.93 2.14 8.57
C ASP A 136 -10.12 1.37 7.96
N LEU A 137 -9.82 0.37 7.10
CA LEU A 137 -10.85 -0.44 6.45
C LEU A 137 -11.45 -1.49 7.40
N VAL A 138 -10.70 -1.91 8.40
CA VAL A 138 -11.06 -2.99 9.32
C VAL A 138 -11.05 -2.55 10.77
N GLU A 139 -11.90 -3.18 11.58
CA GLU A 139 -11.96 -3.00 13.01
C GLU A 139 -10.79 -3.71 13.72
N GLU A 140 -10.53 -3.34 14.98
CA GLU A 140 -9.39 -3.78 15.78
C GLU A 140 -9.20 -5.32 15.81
N GLU A 141 -10.29 -6.09 15.89
CA GLU A 141 -10.23 -7.55 15.89
C GLU A 141 -9.58 -8.10 14.60
N LYS A 142 -9.95 -7.53 13.44
CA LYS A 142 -9.35 -7.90 12.16
C LYS A 142 -7.93 -7.34 12.00
N VAL A 143 -7.62 -6.19 12.60
CA VAL A 143 -6.24 -5.68 12.66
C VAL A 143 -5.34 -6.68 13.37
N GLN A 144 -5.73 -7.17 14.54
CA GLN A 144 -4.97 -8.17 15.28
C GLN A 144 -4.84 -9.50 14.51
N SER A 145 -5.91 -9.94 13.85
CA SER A 145 -5.88 -11.12 12.99
C SER A 145 -4.86 -10.97 11.85
N ILE A 146 -4.84 -9.82 11.16
CA ILE A 146 -3.87 -9.54 10.09
C ILE A 146 -2.43 -9.51 10.64
N ILE A 147 -2.22 -8.88 11.79
CA ILE A 147 -0.89 -8.85 12.42
C ILE A 147 -0.40 -10.28 12.67
N GLU A 148 -1.23 -11.12 13.29
CA GLU A 148 -0.86 -12.49 13.66
C GLU A 148 -0.68 -13.40 12.42
N HIS A 149 -1.67 -13.40 11.51
CA HIS A 149 -1.69 -14.38 10.42
C HIS A 149 -0.91 -13.93 9.17
N VAL A 150 -0.60 -12.64 9.04
CA VAL A 150 0.09 -12.11 7.86
C VAL A 150 1.43 -11.48 8.21
N LEU A 151 1.43 -10.45 9.08
CA LEU A 151 2.64 -9.65 9.27
C LEU A 151 3.70 -10.35 10.14
N LEU A 152 3.28 -11.15 11.12
CA LEU A 152 4.17 -11.96 11.96
C LEU A 152 4.36 -13.38 11.42
N ASN A 153 3.59 -13.79 10.41
CA ASN A 153 3.68 -15.13 9.85
C ASN A 153 4.90 -15.24 8.90
N PRO A 154 5.91 -16.08 9.21
CA PRO A 154 7.10 -16.24 8.38
C PRO A 154 6.82 -16.95 7.05
N GLU A 155 5.69 -17.66 6.90
CA GLU A 155 5.30 -18.32 5.66
C GLU A 155 4.75 -17.34 4.61
N ILE A 156 4.31 -16.14 5.02
CA ILE A 156 3.88 -15.09 4.11
C ILE A 156 5.11 -14.35 3.60
N THR A 157 5.24 -14.29 2.27
CA THR A 157 6.35 -13.64 1.58
C THR A 157 6.63 -12.24 2.15
N GLN A 158 7.90 -12.01 2.50
CA GLN A 158 8.35 -10.74 3.04
C GLN A 158 8.36 -9.65 1.97
N ILE A 159 8.20 -8.41 2.39
CA ILE A 159 8.41 -7.25 1.52
C ILE A 159 9.91 -7.08 1.28
N THR A 160 10.32 -7.07 0.01
CA THR A 160 11.71 -6.89 -0.40
C THR A 160 11.98 -5.53 -1.03
N THR A 161 10.94 -4.77 -1.37
CA THR A 161 11.08 -3.40 -1.90
C THR A 161 11.02 -2.36 -0.78
N PRO A 162 11.89 -1.37 -0.77
CA PRO A 162 11.82 -0.29 0.21
C PRO A 162 10.58 0.57 0.04
N TYR A 163 10.04 0.66 -1.18
CA TYR A 163 8.77 1.31 -1.48
C TYR A 163 7.63 0.77 -0.61
N PHE A 164 7.43 -0.55 -0.60
CA PHE A 164 6.34 -1.14 0.17
C PHE A 164 6.69 -1.36 1.65
N LYS A 165 7.98 -1.50 1.95
CA LYS A 165 8.50 -1.55 3.32
C LYS A 165 8.11 -0.32 4.14
N PHE A 166 8.00 0.86 3.50
CA PHE A 166 7.46 2.07 4.11
C PHE A 166 6.06 1.86 4.71
N PHE A 167 5.15 1.30 3.94
CA PHE A 167 3.79 1.06 4.40
C PHE A 167 3.75 0.02 5.52
N GLU A 168 4.63 -0.99 5.48
CA GLU A 168 4.77 -1.96 6.57
C GLU A 168 5.26 -1.28 7.86
N LEU A 169 6.25 -0.39 7.78
CA LEU A 169 6.71 0.40 8.93
C LEU A 169 5.61 1.31 9.50
N ASP A 170 4.83 1.94 8.63
CA ASP A 170 3.71 2.81 9.05
C ASP A 170 2.61 2.00 9.77
N VAL A 171 2.36 0.74 9.35
CA VAL A 171 1.48 -0.18 10.10
C VAL A 171 2.05 -0.47 11.49
N TRP A 172 3.32 -0.83 11.60
CA TRP A 172 3.95 -1.10 12.89
C TRP A 172 3.89 0.10 13.84
N GLY A 173 4.14 1.31 13.30
CA GLY A 173 3.99 2.55 14.07
C GLY A 173 2.55 2.77 14.51
N LYS A 174 1.58 2.62 13.60
CA LYS A 174 0.15 2.81 13.85
C LYS A 174 -0.40 1.86 14.91
N THR A 175 0.10 0.63 14.94
CA THR A 175 -0.35 -0.43 15.86
C THR A 175 0.50 -0.51 17.15
N GLY A 176 1.44 0.42 17.35
CA GLY A 176 2.24 0.53 18.57
C GLY A 176 3.42 -0.44 18.68
N HIS A 177 3.76 -1.16 17.60
CA HIS A 177 4.88 -2.12 17.56
C HIS A 177 6.19 -1.43 17.14
N LEU A 178 6.66 -0.50 17.94
CA LEU A 178 7.86 0.28 17.64
C LEU A 178 9.15 -0.55 17.60
N ASP A 179 9.21 -1.61 18.37
CA ASP A 179 10.27 -2.61 18.31
C ASP A 179 10.41 -3.17 16.88
N LYS A 180 9.28 -3.47 16.21
CA LYS A 180 9.26 -3.93 14.81
C LYS A 180 9.74 -2.87 13.82
N VAL A 181 9.45 -1.60 14.08
CA VAL A 181 9.99 -0.49 13.27
C VAL A 181 11.51 -0.48 13.34
N TYR A 182 12.09 -0.50 14.57
CA TYR A 182 13.54 -0.49 14.76
C TYR A 182 14.22 -1.74 14.22
N GLU A 183 13.65 -2.93 14.45
CA GLU A 183 14.15 -4.18 13.89
C GLU A 183 14.19 -4.14 12.36
N SER A 184 13.12 -3.67 11.72
CA SER A 184 13.05 -3.58 10.27
C SER A 184 14.05 -2.56 9.71
N LEU A 185 14.18 -1.38 10.32
CA LEU A 185 15.17 -0.39 9.88
C LEU A 185 16.59 -0.94 9.98
N LYS A 186 16.92 -1.61 11.07
CA LYS A 186 18.24 -2.18 11.30
C LYS A 186 18.54 -3.36 10.37
N SER A 187 17.60 -4.29 10.19
CA SER A 187 17.83 -5.49 9.39
C SER A 187 17.78 -5.20 7.89
N TYR A 188 16.87 -4.36 7.43
CA TYR A 188 16.65 -4.10 6.02
C TYR A 188 17.64 -3.04 5.49
N TRP A 189 17.55 -1.79 5.93
CA TRP A 189 18.48 -0.74 5.46
C TRP A 189 19.88 -0.89 6.06
N GLY A 190 20.00 -1.33 7.30
CA GLY A 190 21.28 -1.71 7.90
C GLY A 190 21.93 -2.85 7.14
N GLY A 191 21.16 -3.86 6.72
CA GLY A 191 21.63 -4.96 5.88
C GLY A 191 22.15 -4.50 4.51
N MET A 192 21.54 -3.49 3.88
CA MET A 192 22.10 -2.86 2.67
C MET A 192 23.48 -2.24 2.95
N LEU A 193 23.63 -1.51 4.07
CA LEU A 193 24.91 -0.89 4.47
C LEU A 193 26.00 -1.94 4.72
N GLU A 194 25.66 -3.05 5.37
CA GLU A 194 26.57 -4.18 5.60
C GLU A 194 27.05 -4.82 4.30
N ARG A 195 26.22 -4.75 3.22
CA ARG A 195 26.56 -5.19 1.86
C ARG A 195 27.28 -4.11 1.04
N GLY A 196 27.70 -2.99 1.66
CA GLY A 196 28.44 -1.92 1.02
C GLY A 196 27.60 -0.89 0.27
N ALA A 197 26.29 -0.80 0.54
CA ALA A 197 25.46 0.23 -0.05
C ALA A 197 25.92 1.62 0.39
N VAL A 198 26.09 2.52 -0.58
CA VAL A 198 26.34 3.96 -0.39
C VAL A 198 25.18 4.82 -0.87
N THR A 199 24.18 4.16 -1.43
CA THR A 199 22.92 4.73 -1.94
C THR A 199 21.77 3.79 -1.61
N PHE A 200 20.53 4.23 -1.82
CA PHE A 200 19.35 3.39 -1.57
C PHE A 200 19.08 2.49 -2.79
N TRP A 201 19.02 1.19 -2.54
CA TRP A 201 18.77 0.18 -3.57
C TRP A 201 17.27 0.04 -3.88
N GLU A 202 16.96 -0.35 -5.10
CA GLU A 202 15.60 -0.61 -5.58
C GLU A 202 14.89 -1.72 -4.81
N GLU A 203 15.64 -2.74 -4.42
CA GLU A 203 15.19 -3.91 -3.68
C GLU A 203 16.32 -4.45 -2.80
N PHE A 204 15.97 -5.05 -1.68
CA PHE A 204 16.88 -5.79 -0.84
C PHE A 204 16.18 -7.00 -0.21
N ASP A 205 16.69 -8.19 -0.47
CA ASP A 205 16.26 -9.42 0.18
C ASP A 205 17.40 -9.96 1.04
N PRO A 206 17.29 -9.92 2.38
CA PRO A 206 18.33 -10.43 3.28
C PRO A 206 18.66 -11.92 3.08
N SER A 207 17.76 -12.70 2.50
CA SER A 207 17.94 -14.14 2.25
C SER A 207 18.80 -14.43 1.02
N GLN A 208 18.96 -13.48 0.11
CA GLN A 208 19.77 -13.63 -1.11
C GLN A 208 21.27 -13.61 -0.81
N ASP A 209 22.03 -14.38 -1.59
CA ASP A 209 23.49 -14.30 -1.56
C ASP A 209 24.00 -13.00 -2.22
N GLU A 210 25.32 -12.76 -2.11
CA GLU A 210 25.95 -11.54 -2.61
C GLU A 210 25.77 -11.37 -4.12
N ALA A 211 25.83 -12.44 -4.90
CA ALA A 211 25.69 -12.38 -6.34
C ALA A 211 24.24 -12.07 -6.76
N GLN A 212 23.27 -12.60 -6.03
CA GLN A 212 21.85 -12.37 -6.30
C GLN A 212 21.41 -10.94 -5.96
N GLN A 213 22.08 -10.27 -5.02
CA GLN A 213 21.71 -8.91 -4.58
C GLN A 213 21.73 -7.85 -5.69
N TYR A 214 22.49 -8.07 -6.76
CA TYR A 214 22.61 -7.12 -7.88
C TYR A 214 21.74 -7.49 -9.09
N GLY A 215 21.23 -8.73 -9.11
CA GLY A 215 20.43 -9.25 -10.24
C GLY A 215 18.99 -8.74 -10.21
N MET A 216 18.46 -8.35 -11.36
CA MET A 216 17.07 -8.03 -11.59
C MET A 216 16.71 -8.09 -13.07
N TYR A 217 15.47 -8.34 -13.41
CA TYR A 217 14.98 -8.38 -14.81
C TYR A 217 15.72 -9.37 -15.73
N GLY A 218 16.30 -10.43 -15.16
CA GLY A 218 17.10 -11.40 -15.91
C GLY A 218 18.54 -10.93 -16.22
N ASP A 219 18.94 -9.77 -15.72
CA ASP A 219 20.31 -9.26 -15.82
C ASP A 219 21.02 -9.40 -14.44
N PRO A 220 22.25 -9.95 -14.37
CA PRO A 220 22.99 -10.12 -13.12
C PRO A 220 23.36 -8.78 -12.43
N PHE A 221 23.26 -7.66 -13.14
CA PHE A 221 23.50 -6.30 -12.63
C PHE A 221 22.33 -5.36 -12.94
N GLY A 222 21.13 -5.89 -13.15
CA GLY A 222 19.95 -5.13 -13.55
C GLY A 222 19.33 -4.28 -12.44
N LYS A 223 19.65 -4.56 -11.17
CA LYS A 223 19.07 -3.82 -10.04
C LYS A 223 19.61 -2.38 -9.98
N SER A 224 18.71 -1.41 -9.81
CA SER A 224 19.11 -0.04 -9.55
C SER A 224 19.65 0.09 -8.12
N LEU A 225 20.90 0.50 -8.00
CA LEU A 225 21.53 0.74 -6.71
C LEU A 225 21.35 2.19 -6.20
N CYS A 226 20.66 3.04 -6.95
CA CYS A 226 20.28 4.40 -6.57
C CYS A 226 18.85 4.68 -7.02
N HIS A 227 17.88 4.25 -6.22
CA HIS A 227 16.47 4.30 -6.60
C HIS A 227 15.67 5.25 -5.70
N ALA A 228 14.94 6.18 -6.32
CA ALA A 228 14.25 7.26 -5.60
C ALA A 228 13.17 6.76 -4.62
N TRP A 229 12.48 5.69 -4.91
CA TRP A 229 11.44 5.13 -4.02
C TRP A 229 11.99 4.52 -2.72
N ALA A 230 13.31 4.40 -2.61
CA ALA A 230 13.96 3.79 -1.45
C ALA A 230 14.33 4.79 -0.34
N GLN A 231 14.05 6.07 -0.50
CA GLN A 231 14.39 7.15 0.47
C GLN A 231 13.52 7.16 1.74
N VAL A 232 12.82 6.12 1.97
CA VAL A 232 11.81 5.95 3.00
C VAL A 232 12.30 6.11 4.45
N PRO A 233 13.53 5.68 4.85
CA PRO A 233 13.94 5.73 6.26
C PRO A 233 13.86 7.12 6.88
N PHE A 234 14.11 8.16 6.10
CA PHE A 234 14.05 9.55 6.58
C PHE A 234 12.63 10.01 6.88
N ILE A 235 11.68 9.60 6.04
CA ILE A 235 10.26 9.98 6.21
C ILE A 235 9.63 9.19 7.36
N SER A 236 9.95 7.88 7.46
CA SER A 236 9.34 6.99 8.46
C SER A 236 9.63 7.39 9.90
N LEU A 237 10.85 7.78 10.23
CA LEU A 237 11.21 8.15 11.61
C LEU A 237 10.52 9.44 12.05
N GLU A 238 10.50 10.46 11.19
CA GLU A 238 9.83 11.72 11.47
C GLU A 238 8.30 11.54 11.50
N ASP A 239 7.73 10.87 10.52
CA ASP A 239 6.28 10.65 10.40
C ASP A 239 5.75 9.74 11.51
N ILE A 240 6.42 8.65 11.85
CA ILE A 240 6.01 7.73 12.93
C ILE A 240 6.09 8.45 14.27
N SER A 241 7.19 9.14 14.55
CA SER A 241 7.35 9.92 15.78
C SER A 241 6.29 11.02 15.89
N TRP A 242 6.04 11.76 14.82
CA TRP A 242 5.04 12.83 14.78
C TRP A 242 3.59 12.33 14.83
N LYS A 243 3.27 11.29 14.05
CA LYS A 243 1.90 10.76 13.97
C LYS A 243 1.45 10.05 15.23
N TYR A 244 2.35 9.36 15.89
CA TYR A 244 2.01 8.44 16.98
C TYR A 244 2.51 8.92 18.37
N SER A 245 2.94 10.18 18.46
CA SER A 245 3.29 10.88 19.72
C SER A 245 4.34 10.15 20.55
N LEU A 246 5.46 9.77 19.92
CA LEU A 246 6.61 9.14 20.57
C LEU A 246 7.52 10.16 21.25
#